data_0b190b0622d82ba023ae9cd9bb3508ee
#
_entry.id   0b190b0622d82ba023ae9cd9bb3508ee
#
_cell.length_a   1.000
_cell.length_b   1.000
_cell.length_c   1.000
_cell.angle_alpha   90.00
_cell.angle_beta   90.00
_cell.angle_gamma   90.00
#
_symmetry.space_group_name_H-M   'P 1'
#
loop_
_entity.id
_entity.type
_entity.pdbx_description
1 polymer ?
#
loop_
_entity_poly.entity_id
_entity_poly.type
_entity_poly.pdbx_seq_one_letter_code
_entity_poly.pdbx_strand_id
1 'polypeptide(L)'
;KIKNQDNSSLKYFIWNTSKKTIDNKCIDGVDVIINLAGSSVFSLWTKSNKKTILDSRRDALSTIYGLMQKKKNKVKRIISASAIGIYPNHKSKVYYENSNEISDTFLGNVVSKWESKAKIFNEINIDLSIIRIGLVLSKNGGMLEKLLQLNKLGISSIIDDGSQCQSWIHIDDLVNIFLFTSLNNINGLVNAVAPNPVSFKELQNNISYNYKKPFLSLNLPKSLIKIPLSFLGLSDFYNDVIASNKRVSSKKIEDLGYKFIYPSLDQLK
;
A
#
# COMPACT_ATOMS: atom_id res chain seq x y z
N LYS A 1 8.68 9.89 -18.58
CA LYS A 1 8.93 9.45 -19.98
C LYS A 1 8.46 8.01 -20.07
N ILE A 2 7.37 7.73 -20.80
CA ILE A 2 6.89 6.38 -21.11
C ILE A 2 7.91 5.81 -22.09
N LYS A 3 8.65 4.77 -21.72
CA LYS A 3 9.43 4.00 -22.69
C LYS A 3 8.44 3.21 -23.57
N ASN A 4 8.41 3.51 -24.85
CA ASN A 4 7.72 2.68 -25.83
C ASN A 4 8.39 1.29 -25.83
N GLN A 5 7.78 0.35 -25.16
CA GLN A 5 8.00 -1.06 -25.48
C GLN A 5 6.92 -1.42 -26.51
N ASP A 6 7.34 -1.82 -27.69
CA ASP A 6 6.46 -2.34 -28.75
C ASP A 6 5.84 -3.66 -28.31
N ASN A 7 4.88 -3.57 -27.42
CA ASN A 7 4.02 -4.68 -27.06
C ASN A 7 2.62 -4.33 -27.59
N SER A 8 2.22 -4.96 -28.70
CA SER A 8 0.95 -4.70 -29.39
C SER A 8 -0.30 -4.85 -28.52
N SER A 9 -0.15 -5.45 -27.33
CA SER A 9 -1.22 -5.61 -26.32
C SER A 9 -1.34 -4.44 -25.34
N LEU A 10 -0.34 -3.53 -25.26
CA LEU A 10 -0.35 -2.41 -24.32
C LEU A 10 -0.73 -1.10 -25.03
N LYS A 11 -1.75 -0.43 -24.49
CA LYS A 11 -2.16 0.91 -24.91
C LYS A 11 -2.00 1.88 -23.76
N TYR A 12 -1.47 3.07 -24.05
CA TYR A 12 -1.25 4.14 -23.08
C TYR A 12 -2.22 5.28 -23.32
N PHE A 13 -2.83 5.78 -22.25
CA PHE A 13 -3.78 6.87 -22.30
C PHE A 13 -3.38 7.94 -21.30
N ILE A 14 -3.62 9.21 -21.67
CA ILE A 14 -3.30 10.35 -20.79
C ILE A 14 -4.48 10.60 -19.85
N TRP A 15 -4.17 10.83 -18.59
CA TRP A 15 -5.13 11.35 -17.63
C TRP A 15 -4.49 12.36 -16.68
N ASN A 16 -5.33 13.22 -16.11
CA ASN A 16 -4.95 14.16 -15.07
C ASN A 16 -6.01 14.15 -13.96
N THR A 17 -5.67 13.51 -12.86
CA THR A 17 -6.62 13.31 -11.75
C THR A 17 -7.01 14.62 -11.08
N SER A 18 -6.08 15.58 -10.92
CA SER A 18 -6.36 16.88 -10.29
C SER A 18 -7.29 17.75 -11.15
N LYS A 19 -7.20 17.64 -12.47
CA LYS A 19 -8.12 18.29 -13.43
C LYS A 19 -9.34 17.44 -13.75
N LYS A 20 -9.41 16.20 -13.24
CA LYS A 20 -10.46 15.20 -13.51
C LYS A 20 -10.66 14.94 -15.00
N THR A 21 -9.56 14.95 -15.77
CA THR A 21 -9.57 14.66 -17.20
C THR A 21 -8.90 13.32 -17.49
N ILE A 22 -9.47 12.57 -18.41
CA ILE A 22 -8.98 11.25 -18.85
C ILE A 22 -9.37 11.05 -20.30
N ASP A 23 -8.50 10.38 -21.08
CA ASP A 23 -8.83 9.99 -22.45
C ASP A 23 -9.95 8.95 -22.43
N ASN A 24 -11.07 9.30 -23.07
CA ASN A 24 -12.27 8.44 -23.09
C ASN A 24 -12.05 7.07 -23.75
N LYS A 25 -11.04 6.94 -24.63
CA LYS A 25 -10.72 5.67 -25.30
C LYS A 25 -10.16 4.62 -24.36
N CYS A 26 -9.65 5.01 -23.18
CA CYS A 26 -9.04 4.07 -22.22
C CYS A 26 -10.03 3.03 -21.66
N ILE A 27 -11.35 3.27 -21.76
CA ILE A 27 -12.38 2.38 -21.20
C ILE A 27 -13.00 1.45 -22.27
N ASP A 28 -12.62 1.62 -23.54
CA ASP A 28 -13.20 0.84 -24.64
C ASP A 28 -12.79 -0.63 -24.56
N GLY A 29 -13.77 -1.51 -24.43
CA GLY A 29 -13.57 -2.96 -24.32
C GLY A 29 -13.00 -3.44 -22.98
N VAL A 30 -12.96 -2.59 -21.97
CA VAL A 30 -12.41 -2.93 -20.64
C VAL A 30 -13.47 -3.60 -19.78
N ASP A 31 -13.16 -4.76 -19.21
CA ASP A 31 -13.99 -5.48 -18.24
C ASP A 31 -13.62 -5.18 -16.80
N VAL A 32 -12.34 -4.95 -16.50
CA VAL A 32 -11.82 -4.71 -15.13
C VAL A 32 -10.92 -3.49 -15.10
N ILE A 33 -11.11 -2.62 -14.12
CA ILE A 33 -10.23 -1.50 -13.83
C ILE A 33 -9.49 -1.76 -12.52
N ILE A 34 -8.15 -1.72 -12.55
CA ILE A 34 -7.31 -1.77 -11.36
C ILE A 34 -6.80 -0.36 -11.08
N ASN A 35 -7.25 0.25 -9.98
CA ASN A 35 -6.83 1.58 -9.57
C ASN A 35 -5.69 1.51 -8.55
N LEU A 36 -4.48 1.86 -8.98
CA LEU A 36 -3.28 1.95 -8.14
C LEU A 36 -2.85 3.41 -7.92
N ALA A 37 -3.66 4.37 -8.35
CA ALA A 37 -3.28 5.77 -8.36
C ALA A 37 -3.26 6.39 -6.95
N GLY A 38 -2.17 7.09 -6.66
CA GLY A 38 -1.99 7.84 -5.43
C GLY A 38 -0.59 8.43 -5.36
N SER A 39 -0.46 9.64 -4.83
CA SER A 39 0.86 10.23 -4.59
C SER A 39 1.58 9.51 -3.45
N SER A 40 2.92 9.54 -3.49
CA SER A 40 3.76 8.89 -2.49
C SER A 40 3.51 9.45 -1.09
N VAL A 41 3.36 8.55 -0.12
CA VAL A 41 3.27 8.90 1.31
C VAL A 41 4.64 9.22 1.92
N PHE A 42 5.73 8.93 1.22
CA PHE A 42 7.10 9.17 1.68
C PHE A 42 7.63 10.58 1.38
N SER A 43 6.77 11.51 0.99
CA SER A 43 7.11 12.92 0.90
C SER A 43 7.05 13.59 2.29
N LEU A 44 7.67 14.77 2.45
CA LEU A 44 7.51 15.56 3.68
C LEU A 44 6.02 15.89 3.91
N TRP A 45 5.52 15.69 5.13
CA TRP A 45 4.09 15.88 5.45
C TRP A 45 3.72 17.33 5.77
N THR A 46 4.06 18.24 4.87
CA THR A 46 3.54 19.62 4.89
C THR A 46 2.02 19.61 4.68
N LYS A 47 1.35 20.70 5.03
CA LYS A 47 -0.10 20.86 4.78
C LYS A 47 -0.45 20.60 3.30
N SER A 48 0.36 21.12 2.37
CA SER A 48 0.17 20.92 0.94
C SER A 48 0.32 19.44 0.54
N ASN A 49 1.39 18.78 1.00
CA ASN A 49 1.63 17.38 0.66
C ASN A 49 0.60 16.45 1.29
N LYS A 50 0.17 16.70 2.54
CA LYS A 50 -0.94 15.97 3.16
C LYS A 50 -2.23 16.08 2.31
N LYS A 51 -2.54 17.28 1.82
CA LYS A 51 -3.67 17.50 0.91
C LYS A 51 -3.50 16.71 -0.38
N THR A 52 -2.33 16.77 -1.02
CA THR A 52 -2.01 16.03 -2.24
C THR A 52 -2.13 14.51 -2.05
N ILE A 53 -1.65 13.97 -0.92
CA ILE A 53 -1.77 12.54 -0.58
C ILE A 53 -3.23 12.10 -0.52
N LEU A 54 -4.10 12.90 0.10
CA LEU A 54 -5.53 12.60 0.19
C LEU A 54 -6.23 12.77 -1.17
N ASP A 55 -6.04 13.93 -1.81
CA ASP A 55 -6.80 14.30 -3.01
C ASP A 55 -6.43 13.41 -4.20
N SER A 56 -5.16 13.04 -4.38
CA SER A 56 -4.72 12.17 -5.48
C SER A 56 -5.50 10.85 -5.53
N ARG A 57 -5.86 10.29 -4.38
CA ARG A 57 -6.62 9.04 -4.28
C ARG A 57 -8.09 9.23 -4.58
N ARG A 58 -8.68 10.28 -4.02
CA ARG A 58 -10.10 10.60 -4.20
C ARG A 58 -10.40 11.07 -5.62
N ASP A 59 -9.53 11.90 -6.18
CA ASP A 59 -9.69 12.44 -7.53
C ASP A 59 -9.50 11.37 -8.60
N ALA A 60 -8.59 10.40 -8.39
CA ALA A 60 -8.47 9.25 -9.27
C ALA A 60 -9.78 8.48 -9.39
N LEU A 61 -10.39 8.10 -8.26
CA LEU A 61 -11.68 7.39 -8.24
C LEU A 61 -12.81 8.25 -8.83
N SER A 62 -12.83 9.56 -8.51
CA SER A 62 -13.83 10.48 -9.07
C SER A 62 -13.70 10.61 -10.59
N THR A 63 -12.46 10.62 -11.11
CA THR A 63 -12.20 10.71 -12.56
C THR A 63 -12.67 9.45 -13.28
N ILE A 64 -12.37 8.27 -12.73
CA ILE A 64 -12.83 6.98 -13.27
C ILE A 64 -14.35 6.92 -13.24
N TYR A 65 -14.98 7.23 -12.10
CA TYR A 65 -16.43 7.24 -11.96
C TYR A 65 -17.10 8.18 -12.97
N GLY A 66 -16.60 9.42 -13.09
CA GLY A 66 -17.11 10.40 -14.05
C GLY A 66 -16.99 9.96 -15.51
N LEU A 67 -15.92 9.21 -15.87
CA LEU A 67 -15.79 8.61 -17.20
C LEU A 67 -16.84 7.53 -17.42
N MET A 68 -17.05 6.64 -16.46
CA MET A 68 -18.02 5.55 -16.55
C MET A 68 -19.45 6.04 -16.67
N GLN A 69 -19.78 7.17 -16.02
CA GLN A 69 -21.10 7.80 -16.16
C GLN A 69 -21.33 8.45 -17.52
N LYS A 70 -20.29 9.01 -18.13
CA LYS A 70 -20.37 9.77 -19.39
C LYS A 70 -20.28 8.91 -20.64
N LYS A 71 -19.64 7.74 -20.53
CA LYS A 71 -19.36 6.88 -21.67
C LYS A 71 -19.92 5.48 -21.46
N LYS A 72 -20.67 4.98 -22.47
CA LYS A 72 -21.09 3.56 -22.49
C LYS A 72 -19.85 2.66 -22.41
N ASN A 73 -19.82 1.72 -21.47
CA ASN A 73 -18.70 0.85 -21.23
C ASN A 73 -19.17 -0.56 -20.82
N LYS A 74 -18.21 -1.50 -20.73
CA LYS A 74 -18.45 -2.89 -20.36
C LYS A 74 -17.80 -3.27 -19.04
N VAL A 75 -17.35 -2.27 -18.27
CA VAL A 75 -16.67 -2.53 -16.99
C VAL A 75 -17.64 -3.23 -16.03
N LYS A 76 -17.19 -4.35 -15.51
CA LYS A 76 -17.94 -5.17 -14.54
C LYS A 76 -17.38 -5.01 -13.14
N ARG A 77 -16.08 -4.65 -13.03
CA ARG A 77 -15.36 -4.67 -11.76
C ARG A 77 -14.36 -3.55 -11.65
N ILE A 78 -14.23 -3.03 -10.43
CA ILE A 78 -13.14 -2.16 -10.01
C ILE A 78 -12.40 -2.80 -8.84
N ILE A 79 -11.07 -2.88 -8.95
CA ILE A 79 -10.19 -3.29 -7.87
C ILE A 79 -9.38 -2.06 -7.46
N SER A 80 -9.67 -1.51 -6.28
CA SER A 80 -8.97 -0.34 -5.76
C SER A 80 -7.90 -0.75 -4.76
N ALA A 81 -6.69 -0.25 -4.95
CA ALA A 81 -5.71 -0.26 -3.88
C ALA A 81 -6.23 0.50 -2.65
N SER A 82 -5.80 0.05 -1.50
CA SER A 82 -5.95 0.64 -0.17
C SER A 82 -4.72 0.32 0.67
N ALA A 83 -4.72 0.52 1.97
CA ALA A 83 -3.58 0.23 2.82
C ALA A 83 -3.99 -0.24 4.22
N ILE A 84 -3.15 -1.08 4.84
CA ILE A 84 -3.30 -1.48 6.24
C ILE A 84 -3.13 -0.29 7.21
N GLY A 85 -2.77 0.89 6.71
CA GLY A 85 -2.74 2.14 7.47
C GLY A 85 -4.07 2.52 8.11
N ILE A 86 -5.18 1.92 7.67
CA ILE A 86 -6.50 2.09 8.29
C ILE A 86 -6.56 1.53 9.71
N TYR A 87 -5.79 0.48 10.01
CA TYR A 87 -5.79 -0.15 11.31
C TYR A 87 -4.96 0.65 12.32
N PRO A 88 -5.41 0.75 13.59
CA PRO A 88 -4.62 1.36 14.65
C PRO A 88 -3.32 0.59 14.95
N ASN A 89 -2.33 1.27 15.51
CA ASN A 89 -1.17 0.61 16.08
C ASN A 89 -1.56 -0.16 17.35
N HIS A 90 -1.15 -1.43 17.45
CA HIS A 90 -1.39 -2.25 18.64
C HIS A 90 -0.30 -3.31 18.82
N LYS A 91 0.10 -3.57 20.06
CA LYS A 91 1.21 -4.50 20.36
C LYS A 91 0.91 -5.95 20.04
N SER A 92 -0.33 -6.42 20.27
CA SER A 92 -0.69 -7.85 20.21
C SER A 92 -1.94 -8.15 19.38
N LYS A 93 -2.78 -7.15 19.09
CA LYS A 93 -4.04 -7.35 18.37
C LYS A 93 -3.78 -7.74 16.92
N VAL A 94 -4.52 -8.73 16.43
CA VAL A 94 -4.57 -9.09 15.01
C VAL A 94 -5.79 -8.45 14.37
N TYR A 95 -5.58 -7.79 13.25
CA TYR A 95 -6.64 -7.14 12.47
C TYR A 95 -7.05 -8.00 11.28
N TYR A 96 -8.35 -8.07 11.07
CA TYR A 96 -9.00 -8.75 9.96
C TYR A 96 -9.78 -7.73 9.12
N GLU A 97 -10.28 -8.13 7.96
CA GLU A 97 -11.04 -7.24 7.07
C GLU A 97 -12.32 -6.69 7.72
N ASN A 98 -12.92 -7.44 8.61
CA ASN A 98 -14.12 -7.05 9.38
C ASN A 98 -13.81 -6.28 10.67
N SER A 99 -12.55 -5.94 10.95
CA SER A 99 -12.22 -5.10 12.10
C SER A 99 -12.75 -3.68 11.87
N ASN A 100 -13.57 -3.20 12.80
CA ASN A 100 -14.26 -1.90 12.68
C ASN A 100 -13.44 -0.72 13.20
N GLU A 101 -12.31 -0.99 13.83
CA GLU A 101 -11.45 0.06 14.37
C GLU A 101 -10.69 0.77 13.26
N ILE A 102 -10.79 2.08 13.27
CA ILE A 102 -10.10 2.95 12.33
C ILE A 102 -9.06 3.75 13.10
N SER A 103 -7.83 3.81 12.60
CA SER A 103 -6.78 4.64 13.15
C SER A 103 -7.17 6.12 13.08
N ASP A 104 -6.98 6.84 14.17
CA ASP A 104 -7.21 8.29 14.29
C ASP A 104 -6.07 9.11 13.69
N THR A 105 -5.04 8.47 13.17
CA THR A 105 -3.87 9.11 12.56
C THR A 105 -4.17 9.68 11.17
N PHE A 106 -3.21 10.45 10.64
CA PHE A 106 -3.35 11.03 9.30
C PHE A 106 -3.54 9.96 8.21
N LEU A 107 -2.73 8.88 8.21
CA LEU A 107 -2.90 7.80 7.22
C LEU A 107 -4.20 7.03 7.43
N GLY A 108 -4.63 6.79 8.66
CA GLY A 108 -5.92 6.19 8.96
C GLY A 108 -7.07 6.97 8.32
N ASN A 109 -7.04 8.30 8.49
CA ASN A 109 -8.02 9.22 7.89
C ASN A 109 -7.96 9.20 6.35
N VAL A 110 -6.75 9.22 5.77
CA VAL A 110 -6.56 9.14 4.30
C VAL A 110 -7.17 7.85 3.76
N VAL A 111 -6.87 6.70 4.37
CA VAL A 111 -7.35 5.39 3.92
C VAL A 111 -8.87 5.28 4.09
N SER A 112 -9.41 5.72 5.22
CA SER A 112 -10.86 5.73 5.46
C SER A 112 -11.61 6.53 4.39
N LYS A 113 -11.13 7.73 4.07
CA LYS A 113 -11.74 8.57 3.01
C LYS A 113 -11.54 7.98 1.62
N TRP A 114 -10.42 7.30 1.38
CA TRP A 114 -10.16 6.59 0.13
C TRP A 114 -11.14 5.44 -0.09
N GLU A 115 -11.29 4.55 0.91
CA GLU A 115 -12.22 3.42 0.86
C GLU A 115 -13.68 3.89 0.76
N SER A 116 -14.06 4.94 1.52
CA SER A 116 -15.40 5.54 1.43
C SER A 116 -15.67 6.09 0.02
N LYS A 117 -14.66 6.70 -0.62
CA LYS A 117 -14.81 7.18 -2.00
C LYS A 117 -14.91 6.05 -3.00
N ALA A 118 -14.23 4.91 -2.80
CA ALA A 118 -14.35 3.76 -3.67
C ALA A 118 -15.77 3.16 -3.69
N LYS A 119 -16.52 3.27 -2.58
CA LYS A 119 -17.88 2.73 -2.47
C LYS A 119 -18.88 3.34 -3.44
N ILE A 120 -18.59 4.48 -4.08
CA ILE A 120 -19.45 5.09 -5.11
C ILE A 120 -19.73 4.15 -6.30
N PHE A 121 -18.82 3.19 -6.58
CA PHE A 121 -19.01 2.24 -7.67
C PHE A 121 -20.15 1.25 -7.40
N ASN A 122 -20.50 0.99 -6.13
CA ASN A 122 -21.65 0.18 -5.76
C ASN A 122 -22.98 0.85 -6.19
N GLU A 123 -23.00 2.20 -6.28
CA GLU A 123 -24.19 2.97 -6.70
C GLU A 123 -24.55 2.73 -8.18
N ILE A 124 -23.61 2.22 -8.96
CA ILE A 124 -23.77 1.93 -10.39
C ILE A 124 -23.65 0.43 -10.70
N ASN A 125 -23.88 -0.43 -9.69
CA ASN A 125 -23.87 -1.88 -9.80
C ASN A 125 -22.55 -2.45 -10.37
N ILE A 126 -21.42 -1.85 -10.02
CA ILE A 126 -20.08 -2.35 -10.37
C ILE A 126 -19.51 -3.10 -9.17
N ASP A 127 -19.03 -4.30 -9.40
CA ASP A 127 -18.34 -5.11 -8.41
C ASP A 127 -17.11 -4.35 -7.88
N LEU A 128 -17.00 -4.22 -6.56
CA LEU A 128 -15.90 -3.50 -5.93
C LEU A 128 -15.06 -4.43 -5.05
N SER A 129 -13.76 -4.42 -5.32
CA SER A 129 -12.76 -5.02 -4.44
C SER A 129 -11.81 -3.93 -3.92
N ILE A 130 -11.48 -3.99 -2.65
CA ILE A 130 -10.56 -3.04 -2.00
C ILE A 130 -9.43 -3.85 -1.37
N ILE A 131 -8.21 -3.64 -1.86
CA ILE A 131 -7.02 -4.37 -1.43
C ILE A 131 -6.23 -3.52 -0.44
N ARG A 132 -6.28 -3.88 0.86
CA ARG A 132 -5.50 -3.25 1.93
C ARG A 132 -4.09 -3.81 1.91
N ILE A 133 -3.17 -3.04 1.36
CA ILE A 133 -1.79 -3.43 1.09
C ILE A 133 -0.94 -3.22 2.34
N GLY A 134 -0.16 -4.24 2.70
CA GLY A 134 0.87 -4.19 3.73
C GLY A 134 2.15 -3.49 3.30
N LEU A 135 3.22 -3.67 4.07
CA LEU A 135 4.55 -3.17 3.73
C LEU A 135 5.09 -3.94 2.53
N VAL A 136 5.14 -3.29 1.37
CA VAL A 136 5.59 -3.94 0.14
C VAL A 136 7.11 -4.05 0.11
N LEU A 137 7.60 -5.29 -0.07
CA LEU A 137 9.01 -5.58 -0.26
C LEU A 137 9.30 -5.80 -1.76
N SER A 138 10.10 -4.89 -2.33
CA SER A 138 10.53 -4.92 -3.72
C SER A 138 11.94 -4.37 -3.84
N LYS A 139 12.81 -5.05 -4.62
CA LYS A 139 14.18 -4.58 -4.91
C LYS A 139 14.19 -3.26 -5.70
N ASN A 140 13.14 -3.00 -6.46
CA ASN A 140 13.05 -1.91 -7.44
C ASN A 140 12.21 -0.72 -6.93
N GLY A 141 11.99 -0.61 -5.62
CA GLY A 141 11.25 0.51 -5.06
C GLY A 141 10.70 0.25 -3.65
N GLY A 142 9.98 1.26 -3.13
CA GLY A 142 9.30 1.19 -1.86
C GLY A 142 10.21 1.26 -0.63
N MET A 143 9.79 0.62 0.47
CA MET A 143 10.52 0.66 1.74
C MET A 143 11.83 -0.12 1.67
N LEU A 144 11.85 -1.28 0.99
CA LEU A 144 13.05 -2.11 0.90
C LEU A 144 14.19 -1.36 0.22
N GLU A 145 13.93 -0.64 -0.87
CA GLU A 145 14.94 0.19 -1.54
C GLU A 145 15.55 1.23 -0.59
N LYS A 146 14.71 1.90 0.21
CA LYS A 146 15.17 2.90 1.19
C LYS A 146 16.00 2.28 2.30
N LEU A 147 15.59 1.12 2.82
CA LEU A 147 16.36 0.38 3.82
C LEU A 147 17.72 -0.06 3.25
N LEU A 148 17.74 -0.53 2.00
CA LEU A 148 18.99 -0.91 1.31
C LEU A 148 19.91 0.29 1.09
N GLN A 149 19.39 1.48 0.79
CA GLN A 149 20.20 2.70 0.68
C GLN A 149 20.84 3.08 2.01
N LEU A 150 20.11 3.00 3.13
CA LEU A 150 20.64 3.23 4.47
C LEU A 150 21.71 2.18 4.83
N ASN A 151 21.44 0.91 4.54
CA ASN A 151 22.40 -0.17 4.82
C ASN A 151 23.71 -0.03 4.00
N LYS A 152 23.66 0.55 2.79
CA LYS A 152 24.89 0.87 2.00
C LYS A 152 25.79 1.87 2.71
N LEU A 153 25.23 2.72 3.55
CA LEU A 153 25.98 3.68 4.38
C LEU A 153 26.47 3.08 5.71
N GLY A 154 26.26 1.77 5.91
CA GLY A 154 26.61 1.10 7.17
C GLY A 154 25.66 1.47 8.33
N ILE A 155 24.55 2.12 8.04
CA ILE A 155 23.59 2.59 9.04
C ILE A 155 22.35 1.70 8.98
N SER A 156 22.16 0.86 10.00
CA SER A 156 20.85 0.29 10.30
C SER A 156 20.32 0.94 11.57
N SER A 157 19.25 1.66 11.44
CA SER A 157 18.58 2.22 12.61
C SER A 157 17.44 1.29 13.02
N ILE A 158 17.67 0.49 14.04
CA ILE A 158 16.59 -0.18 14.77
C ILE A 158 16.06 0.83 15.79
N ILE A 159 14.75 1.06 15.74
CA ILE A 159 14.09 1.99 16.67
C ILE A 159 13.74 1.22 17.93
N ASP A 160 14.25 1.64 19.07
CA ASP A 160 14.18 0.95 20.36
C ASP A 160 14.76 -0.48 20.25
N ASP A 161 13.93 -1.48 20.62
CA ASP A 161 14.22 -2.90 20.56
C ASP A 161 13.91 -3.54 19.19
N GLY A 162 13.27 -2.79 18.27
CA GLY A 162 12.86 -3.26 16.96
C GLY A 162 11.71 -4.27 17.00
N SER A 163 10.95 -4.34 18.09
CA SER A 163 9.84 -5.29 18.28
C SER A 163 8.58 -4.94 17.49
N GLN A 164 8.54 -3.76 16.82
CA GLN A 164 7.38 -3.31 16.07
C GLN A 164 7.01 -4.33 14.98
N CYS A 165 5.78 -4.84 15.04
CA CYS A 165 5.27 -5.82 14.08
C CYS A 165 5.05 -5.18 12.71
N GLN A 166 5.61 -5.81 11.68
CA GLN A 166 5.48 -5.44 10.28
C GLN A 166 4.68 -6.49 9.54
N SER A 167 3.47 -6.15 9.12
CA SER A 167 2.70 -6.94 8.17
C SER A 167 3.14 -6.56 6.76
N TRP A 168 3.93 -7.40 6.16
CA TRP A 168 4.61 -7.19 4.87
C TRP A 168 4.02 -8.06 3.77
N ILE A 169 4.38 -7.77 2.53
CA ILE A 169 4.07 -8.59 1.35
C ILE A 169 5.18 -8.45 0.30
N HIS A 170 5.54 -9.53 -0.37
CA HIS A 170 6.42 -9.45 -1.55
C HIS A 170 5.66 -8.87 -2.74
N ILE A 171 6.36 -8.11 -3.59
CA ILE A 171 5.74 -7.47 -4.77
C ILE A 171 5.05 -8.47 -5.70
N ASP A 172 5.63 -9.65 -5.91
CA ASP A 172 5.07 -10.67 -6.79
C ASP A 172 3.76 -11.24 -6.22
N ASP A 173 3.69 -11.49 -4.90
CA ASP A 173 2.45 -11.88 -4.25
C ASP A 173 1.40 -10.78 -4.33
N LEU A 174 1.80 -9.52 -4.15
CA LEU A 174 0.88 -8.41 -4.30
C LEU A 174 0.26 -8.35 -5.70
N VAL A 175 1.08 -8.44 -6.74
CA VAL A 175 0.62 -8.47 -8.14
C VAL A 175 -0.31 -9.65 -8.36
N ASN A 176 0.07 -10.84 -7.88
CA ASN A 176 -0.74 -12.05 -8.03
C ASN A 176 -2.06 -11.97 -7.24
N ILE A 177 -2.12 -11.30 -6.09
CA ILE A 177 -3.38 -11.07 -5.36
C ILE A 177 -4.32 -10.18 -6.17
N PHE A 178 -3.82 -9.12 -6.83
CA PHE A 178 -4.66 -8.31 -7.72
C PHE A 178 -5.22 -9.14 -8.89
N LEU A 179 -4.39 -9.97 -9.52
CA LEU A 179 -4.81 -10.85 -10.60
C LEU A 179 -5.80 -11.92 -10.09
N PHE A 180 -5.49 -12.56 -8.98
CA PHE A 180 -6.35 -13.58 -8.36
C PHE A 180 -7.73 -13.01 -8.00
N THR A 181 -7.77 -11.80 -7.42
CA THR A 181 -8.99 -11.09 -7.09
C THR A 181 -9.82 -10.80 -8.34
N SER A 182 -9.15 -10.41 -9.44
CA SER A 182 -9.80 -10.15 -10.73
C SER A 182 -10.41 -11.42 -11.34
N LEU A 183 -9.64 -12.52 -11.37
CA LEU A 183 -10.02 -13.76 -12.05
C LEU A 183 -11.08 -14.57 -11.27
N ASN A 184 -11.07 -14.51 -9.94
CA ASN A 184 -11.97 -15.29 -9.08
C ASN A 184 -13.18 -14.48 -8.59
N ASN A 185 -13.43 -13.30 -9.14
CA ASN A 185 -14.58 -12.47 -8.80
C ASN A 185 -14.73 -12.17 -7.30
N ILE A 186 -13.61 -11.95 -6.61
CA ILE A 186 -13.59 -11.66 -5.17
C ILE A 186 -14.06 -10.24 -4.93
N ASN A 187 -15.11 -10.05 -4.14
CA ASN A 187 -15.69 -8.75 -3.80
C ASN A 187 -15.38 -8.34 -2.35
N GLY A 188 -15.41 -7.03 -2.09
CA GLY A 188 -15.22 -6.44 -0.77
C GLY A 188 -13.76 -6.26 -0.38
N LEU A 189 -13.50 -6.24 0.94
CA LEU A 189 -12.18 -5.97 1.50
C LEU A 189 -11.31 -7.22 1.48
N VAL A 190 -10.03 -7.04 1.14
CA VAL A 190 -8.98 -8.08 1.19
C VAL A 190 -7.72 -7.47 1.78
N ASN A 191 -7.12 -8.12 2.78
CA ASN A 191 -5.80 -7.79 3.28
C ASN A 191 -4.73 -8.47 2.42
N ALA A 192 -3.90 -7.69 1.76
CA ALA A 192 -2.76 -8.16 1.00
C ALA A 192 -1.49 -8.05 1.86
N VAL A 193 -1.30 -9.06 2.72
CA VAL A 193 -0.15 -9.23 3.60
C VAL A 193 0.29 -10.69 3.58
N ALA A 194 1.58 -10.94 3.77
CA ALA A 194 2.10 -12.30 3.93
C ALA A 194 1.58 -12.94 5.24
N PRO A 195 1.44 -14.29 5.29
CA PRO A 195 0.89 -14.98 6.47
C PRO A 195 1.70 -14.78 7.74
N ASN A 196 3.00 -14.58 7.62
CA ASN A 196 3.93 -14.48 8.73
C ASN A 196 4.45 -13.06 8.89
N PRO A 197 3.76 -12.18 9.67
CA PRO A 197 4.27 -10.89 10.03
C PRO A 197 5.52 -11.02 10.90
N VAL A 198 6.45 -10.08 10.78
CA VAL A 198 7.74 -10.12 11.46
C VAL A 198 7.98 -8.87 12.29
N SER A 199 8.94 -8.90 13.21
CA SER A 199 9.43 -7.68 13.85
C SER A 199 10.28 -6.84 12.89
N PHE A 200 10.37 -5.55 13.12
CA PHE A 200 11.25 -4.68 12.33
C PHE A 200 12.72 -5.13 12.42
N LYS A 201 13.14 -5.64 13.57
CA LYS A 201 14.48 -6.20 13.79
C LYS A 201 14.73 -7.43 12.91
N GLU A 202 13.78 -8.38 12.84
CA GLU A 202 13.86 -9.54 11.96
C GLU A 202 13.93 -9.14 10.49
N LEU A 203 13.11 -8.17 10.08
CA LEU A 203 13.14 -7.61 8.72
C LEU A 203 14.52 -7.03 8.38
N GLN A 204 15.08 -6.21 9.27
CA GLN A 204 16.41 -5.61 9.06
C GLN A 204 17.52 -6.66 9.01
N ASN A 205 17.49 -7.65 9.89
CA ASN A 205 18.48 -8.74 9.91
C ASN A 205 18.40 -9.56 8.61
N ASN A 206 17.22 -9.90 8.14
CA ASN A 206 17.01 -10.61 6.87
C ASN A 206 17.56 -9.81 5.67
N ILE A 207 17.27 -8.50 5.62
CA ILE A 207 17.78 -7.62 4.58
C ILE A 207 19.32 -7.59 4.61
N SER A 208 19.92 -7.45 5.77
CA SER A 208 21.38 -7.44 5.93
C SER A 208 22.01 -8.72 5.42
N TYR A 209 21.47 -9.86 5.82
CA TYR A 209 21.95 -11.18 5.43
C TYR A 209 21.84 -11.40 3.92
N ASN A 210 20.66 -11.21 3.35
CA ASN A 210 20.39 -11.51 1.93
C ASN A 210 21.13 -10.57 0.97
N TYR A 211 21.38 -9.34 1.38
CA TYR A 211 22.06 -8.36 0.53
C TYR A 211 23.54 -8.20 0.85
N LYS A 212 24.08 -9.06 1.75
CA LYS A 212 25.51 -9.03 2.16
C LYS A 212 25.99 -7.63 2.53
N LYS A 213 25.16 -6.88 3.24
CA LYS A 213 25.43 -5.53 3.72
C LYS A 213 25.43 -5.55 5.24
N PRO A 214 26.58 -5.91 5.88
CA PRO A 214 26.69 -5.81 7.33
C PRO A 214 26.48 -4.36 7.75
N PHE A 215 25.70 -4.17 8.77
CA PHE A 215 25.46 -2.85 9.34
C PHE A 215 25.81 -2.84 10.82
N LEU A 216 26.24 -1.68 11.29
CA LEU A 216 26.28 -1.43 12.73
C LEU A 216 24.85 -1.25 13.20
N SER A 217 24.31 -2.20 13.96
CA SER A 217 23.00 -2.08 14.57
C SER A 217 23.05 -0.99 15.65
N LEU A 218 22.69 0.22 15.29
CA LEU A 218 22.50 1.31 16.24
C LEU A 218 21.05 1.26 16.72
N ASN A 219 20.83 0.77 17.94
CA ASN A 219 19.56 0.90 18.62
C ASN A 219 19.34 2.37 18.97
N LEU A 220 18.59 3.08 18.13
CA LEU A 220 18.30 4.50 18.38
C LEU A 220 17.11 4.61 19.33
N PRO A 221 17.28 5.24 20.51
CA PRO A 221 16.14 5.54 21.38
C PRO A 221 15.07 6.32 20.62
N LYS A 222 13.79 5.99 20.87
CA LYS A 222 12.64 6.70 20.26
C LYS A 222 12.76 8.21 20.36
N SER A 223 13.27 8.70 21.49
CA SER A 223 13.41 10.14 21.73
C SER A 223 14.32 10.84 20.73
N LEU A 224 15.41 10.20 20.31
CA LEU A 224 16.37 10.78 19.35
C LEU A 224 15.75 10.99 17.95
N ILE A 225 14.69 10.25 17.63
CA ILE A 225 13.99 10.37 16.34
C ILE A 225 12.72 11.19 16.50
N LYS A 226 11.91 10.88 17.52
CA LYS A 226 10.60 11.50 17.73
C LYS A 226 10.68 12.99 18.06
N ILE A 227 11.64 13.39 18.89
CA ILE A 227 11.76 14.81 19.33
C ILE A 227 12.06 15.73 18.15
N PRO A 228 13.12 15.50 17.33
CA PRO A 228 13.38 16.34 16.15
C PRO A 228 12.22 16.37 15.17
N LEU A 229 11.59 15.22 14.89
CA LEU A 229 10.44 15.15 14.00
C LEU A 229 9.22 15.90 14.54
N SER A 230 9.05 15.93 15.88
CA SER A 230 7.97 16.69 16.52
C SER A 230 8.17 18.20 16.32
N PHE A 231 9.39 18.70 16.52
CA PHE A 231 9.72 20.11 16.27
C PHE A 231 9.52 20.51 14.80
N LEU A 232 9.70 19.57 13.88
CA LEU A 232 9.46 19.76 12.44
C LEU A 232 7.98 19.56 12.06
N GLY A 233 7.08 19.32 13.02
CA GLY A 233 5.66 19.04 12.75
C GLY A 233 5.41 17.70 12.06
N LEU A 234 6.34 16.75 12.18
CA LEU A 234 6.29 15.43 11.52
C LEU A 234 5.94 14.29 12.48
N SER A 235 5.29 14.58 13.62
CA SER A 235 4.88 13.57 14.59
C SER A 235 3.99 12.49 14.00
N ASP A 236 3.07 12.87 13.10
CA ASP A 236 2.20 11.92 12.41
C ASP A 236 3.01 10.97 11.54
N PHE A 237 4.01 11.48 10.80
CA PHE A 237 4.88 10.65 9.97
C PHE A 237 5.66 9.62 10.80
N TYR A 238 6.14 10.05 11.98
CA TYR A 238 6.79 9.13 12.91
C TYR A 238 5.84 8.01 13.33
N ASN A 239 4.63 8.35 13.80
CA ASN A 239 3.67 7.38 14.33
C ASN A 239 3.11 6.43 13.25
N ASP A 240 2.84 6.95 12.07
CA ASP A 240 2.18 6.20 10.98
C ASP A 240 3.13 5.34 10.15
N VAL A 241 4.37 5.81 9.96
CA VAL A 241 5.32 5.18 9.05
C VAL A 241 6.48 4.54 9.81
N ILE A 242 7.12 5.31 10.72
CA ILE A 242 8.36 4.86 11.37
C ILE A 242 8.05 3.89 12.52
N ALA A 243 7.12 4.26 13.39
CA ALA A 243 6.73 3.48 14.58
C ALA A 243 5.51 2.58 14.32
N SER A 244 5.19 2.31 13.05
CA SER A 244 4.05 1.45 12.68
C SER A 244 4.19 0.06 13.30
N ASN A 245 3.15 -0.37 14.02
CA ASN A 245 3.09 -1.64 14.72
C ASN A 245 1.70 -2.26 14.52
N LYS A 246 1.56 -3.06 13.46
CA LYS A 246 0.27 -3.62 13.04
C LYS A 246 0.44 -5.07 12.64
N ARG A 247 -0.31 -5.94 13.31
CA ARG A 247 -0.43 -7.36 12.94
C ARG A 247 -1.73 -7.54 12.18
N VAL A 248 -1.65 -7.86 10.89
CA VAL A 248 -2.80 -7.99 10.00
C VAL A 248 -2.83 -9.42 9.46
N SER A 249 -4.02 -10.00 9.38
CA SER A 249 -4.23 -11.38 8.92
C SER A 249 -4.43 -11.44 7.42
N SER A 250 -3.81 -12.42 6.77
CA SER A 250 -4.02 -12.84 5.38
C SER A 250 -5.10 -13.93 5.24
N LYS A 251 -5.64 -14.40 6.37
CA LYS A 251 -6.49 -15.59 6.41
C LYS A 251 -7.61 -15.59 5.38
N LYS A 252 -8.27 -14.48 5.15
CA LYS A 252 -9.36 -14.38 4.17
C LYS A 252 -8.92 -14.76 2.76
N ILE A 253 -7.80 -14.24 2.28
CA ILE A 253 -7.33 -14.53 0.92
C ILE A 253 -6.80 -15.96 0.79
N GLU A 254 -6.23 -16.52 1.87
CA GLU A 254 -5.84 -17.93 1.95
C GLU A 254 -7.05 -18.85 1.93
N ASP A 255 -8.09 -18.57 2.72
CA ASP A 255 -9.36 -19.31 2.75
C ASP A 255 -10.08 -19.28 1.38
N LEU A 256 -9.87 -18.24 0.57
CA LEU A 256 -10.33 -18.14 -0.81
C LEU A 256 -9.46 -18.91 -1.81
N GLY A 257 -8.39 -19.57 -1.35
CA GLY A 257 -7.54 -20.46 -2.15
C GLY A 257 -6.27 -19.82 -2.71
N TYR A 258 -5.93 -18.58 -2.34
CA TYR A 258 -4.66 -17.99 -2.73
C TYR A 258 -3.48 -18.70 -2.02
N LYS A 259 -2.45 -19.05 -2.79
CA LYS A 259 -1.20 -19.64 -2.27
C LYS A 259 -0.07 -18.65 -2.45
N PHE A 260 0.53 -18.23 -1.34
CA PHE A 260 1.66 -17.30 -1.34
C PHE A 260 2.92 -17.95 -1.92
N ILE A 261 3.65 -17.19 -2.74
CA ILE A 261 4.98 -17.54 -3.24
C ILE A 261 6.01 -17.28 -2.13
N TYR A 262 5.82 -16.19 -1.38
CA TYR A 262 6.69 -15.75 -0.30
C TYR A 262 5.92 -15.65 1.03
N PRO A 263 5.53 -16.78 1.65
CA PRO A 263 4.80 -16.76 2.92
C PRO A 263 5.66 -16.32 4.11
N SER A 264 6.99 -16.40 4.02
CA SER A 264 7.93 -16.00 5.05
C SER A 264 9.16 -15.29 4.49
N LEU A 265 9.85 -14.49 5.33
CA LEU A 265 11.05 -13.74 4.93
C LEU A 265 12.21 -14.61 4.45
N ASP A 266 12.32 -15.84 4.93
CA ASP A 266 13.42 -16.75 4.59
C ASP A 266 13.46 -17.11 3.10
N GLN A 267 12.34 -16.93 2.41
CA GLN A 267 12.20 -17.18 0.97
C GLN A 267 12.58 -15.97 0.11
N LEU A 268 12.83 -14.82 0.71
CA LEU A 268 13.35 -13.64 0.01
C LEU A 268 14.83 -13.87 -0.32
N LYS A 269 15.14 -14.03 -1.60
CA LYS A 269 16.53 -14.15 -2.10
C LYS A 269 16.93 -12.94 -2.92
#